data_f8d3fcae0ec72afecb505d3fbdaa133b
#
_entry.id   f8d3fcae0ec72afecb505d3fbdaa133b
#
_cell.length_a   1.000
_cell.length_b   1.000
_cell.length_c   1.000
_cell.angle_alpha   90.00
_cell.angle_beta   90.00
_cell.angle_gamma   90.00
#
_symmetry.space_group_name_H-M   'P 1'
#
loop_
_entity.id
_entity.type
_entity.pdbx_description
1 polymer ?
#
loop_
_entity_poly.entity_id
_entity_poly.type
_entity_poly.pdbx_seq_one_letter_code
_entity_poly.pdbx_strand_id
1 'polypeptide(L)'
;MYILDNFIKDDILLEEIQHDKTFFGPNGDFMWWDGWWNSGANSLKKRLIEYIWRHHSPTPTMVISGFEYWTGVYGDGFPNTDLGWHFDKDEEWWKRTGGNKGGEVIQPEIGTVFYPMSTEFEGGYLEIQRANDEVERIEPKFNRLVVFDAGGAKHRVTQVSNGVRYAIAINLWAKVPILAQEGTMKIEK
;
A
#
# COMPACT_ATOMS: atom_id res chain seq x y z
N MET A 1 -5.31 13.11 -5.51
CA MET A 1 -5.66 12.22 -4.39
C MET A 1 -7.16 12.05 -4.31
N TYR A 2 -7.63 10.84 -3.96
CA TYR A 2 -9.04 10.50 -3.74
C TYR A 2 -9.19 9.76 -2.41
N ILE A 3 -10.26 10.03 -1.68
CA ILE A 3 -10.64 9.34 -0.44
C ILE A 3 -12.04 8.77 -0.65
N LEU A 4 -12.19 7.47 -0.51
CA LEU A 4 -13.42 6.74 -0.77
C LEU A 4 -13.84 5.98 0.51
N ASP A 5 -14.89 6.45 1.18
CA ASP A 5 -15.45 5.80 2.36
C ASP A 5 -16.46 4.71 1.96
N ASN A 6 -16.58 3.69 2.79
CA ASN A 6 -17.43 2.53 2.53
C ASN A 6 -17.14 1.93 1.14
N PHE A 7 -15.87 1.76 0.84
CA PHE A 7 -15.37 1.48 -0.49
C PHE A 7 -15.78 0.08 -0.99
N ILE A 8 -15.51 -0.97 -0.22
CA ILE A 8 -15.94 -2.33 -0.56
C ILE A 8 -17.43 -2.45 -0.30
N LYS A 9 -18.19 -2.81 -1.35
CA LYS A 9 -19.62 -3.11 -1.31
C LYS A 9 -19.93 -4.60 -1.35
N ASP A 10 -18.91 -5.42 -1.55
CA ASP A 10 -18.96 -6.87 -1.45
C ASP A 10 -18.72 -7.27 0.01
N ASP A 11 -19.82 -7.48 0.73
CA ASP A 11 -19.78 -7.81 2.16
C ASP A 11 -19.03 -9.13 2.41
N ILE A 12 -19.10 -10.09 1.48
CA ILE A 12 -18.41 -11.38 1.58
C ILE A 12 -16.90 -11.17 1.54
N LEU A 13 -16.40 -10.38 0.56
CA LEU A 13 -14.99 -10.08 0.46
C LEU A 13 -14.46 -9.36 1.71
N LEU A 14 -15.25 -8.40 2.23
CA LEU A 14 -14.86 -7.63 3.41
C LEU A 14 -14.82 -8.52 4.67
N GLU A 15 -15.82 -9.38 4.87
CA GLU A 15 -15.84 -10.35 5.95
C GLU A 15 -14.69 -11.35 5.88
N GLU A 16 -14.38 -11.89 4.70
CA GLU A 16 -13.23 -12.77 4.50
C GLU A 16 -11.93 -12.09 4.93
N ILE A 17 -11.71 -10.83 4.53
CA ILE A 17 -10.51 -10.06 4.92
C ILE A 17 -10.43 -9.87 6.43
N GLN A 18 -11.55 -9.56 7.08
CA GLN A 18 -11.59 -9.34 8.54
C GLN A 18 -11.35 -10.61 9.35
N HIS A 19 -11.76 -11.76 8.85
CA HIS A 19 -11.64 -13.04 9.55
C HIS A 19 -10.38 -13.84 9.22
N ASP A 20 -9.66 -13.48 8.14
CA ASP A 20 -8.41 -14.14 7.77
C ASP A 20 -7.27 -13.70 8.67
N LYS A 21 -6.89 -14.57 9.62
CA LYS A 21 -5.77 -14.33 10.54
C LYS A 21 -4.41 -14.22 9.85
N THR A 22 -4.31 -14.67 8.59
CA THR A 22 -3.07 -14.65 7.81
C THR A 22 -2.96 -13.44 6.88
N PHE A 23 -4.04 -12.65 6.78
CA PHE A 23 -4.06 -11.47 5.91
C PHE A 23 -2.99 -10.45 6.28
N PHE A 24 -2.79 -10.22 7.59
CA PHE A 24 -1.78 -9.32 8.10
C PHE A 24 -0.52 -10.10 8.48
N GLY A 25 0.48 -10.04 7.62
CA GLY A 25 1.81 -10.58 7.89
C GLY A 25 2.72 -9.59 8.63
N PRO A 26 4.00 -9.93 8.82
CA PRO A 26 4.99 -9.02 9.36
C PRO A 26 5.12 -7.75 8.52
N ASN A 27 5.32 -6.59 9.17
CA ASN A 27 5.57 -5.33 8.48
C ASN A 27 6.82 -5.43 7.61
N GLY A 28 6.77 -4.85 6.40
CA GLY A 28 7.88 -4.84 5.46
C GLY A 28 8.02 -6.10 4.59
N ASP A 29 7.08 -7.02 4.66
CA ASP A 29 6.97 -8.13 3.71
C ASP A 29 6.34 -7.61 2.41
N PHE A 30 7.18 -7.07 1.53
CA PHE A 30 6.75 -6.62 0.21
C PHE A 30 6.54 -7.81 -0.72
N MET A 31 5.39 -7.82 -1.39
CA MET A 31 4.97 -8.85 -2.33
C MET A 31 4.75 -8.25 -3.70
N TRP A 32 4.98 -9.06 -4.74
CA TRP A 32 4.72 -8.70 -6.12
C TRP A 32 3.64 -9.57 -6.74
N TRP A 33 2.77 -8.96 -7.54
CA TRP A 33 1.82 -9.64 -8.41
C TRP A 33 1.77 -8.96 -9.78
N ASP A 34 2.00 -9.74 -10.82
CA ASP A 34 2.02 -9.30 -12.21
C ASP A 34 0.61 -9.08 -12.81
N GLY A 35 -0.42 -9.13 -11.95
CA GLY A 35 -1.79 -8.79 -12.26
C GLY A 35 -2.63 -9.94 -12.79
N TRP A 36 -3.96 -9.74 -12.80
CA TRP A 36 -4.94 -10.74 -13.24
C TRP A 36 -4.83 -11.11 -14.72
N TRP A 37 -4.16 -10.31 -15.53
CA TRP A 37 -3.91 -10.57 -16.94
C TRP A 37 -2.80 -11.61 -17.20
N ASN A 38 -1.95 -11.87 -16.22
CA ASN A 38 -0.90 -12.89 -16.28
C ASN A 38 -1.20 -14.06 -15.35
N SER A 39 -1.65 -13.80 -14.14
CA SER A 39 -1.95 -14.84 -13.16
C SER A 39 -3.23 -14.50 -12.39
N GLY A 40 -4.08 -15.51 -12.15
CA GLY A 40 -5.32 -15.30 -11.43
C GLY A 40 -5.11 -14.79 -9.99
N ALA A 41 -6.13 -14.11 -9.43
CA ALA A 41 -6.15 -13.66 -8.04
C ALA A 41 -6.41 -14.85 -7.09
N ASN A 42 -5.36 -15.62 -6.81
CA ASN A 42 -5.42 -16.88 -6.04
C ASN A 42 -5.28 -16.68 -4.51
N SER A 43 -5.17 -15.45 -4.05
CA SER A 43 -5.16 -15.10 -2.62
C SER A 43 -6.14 -13.97 -2.32
N LEU A 44 -6.45 -13.80 -1.04
CA LEU A 44 -7.39 -12.78 -0.61
C LEU A 44 -6.88 -11.35 -0.86
N LYS A 45 -5.56 -11.12 -0.70
CA LYS A 45 -4.93 -9.83 -1.03
C LYS A 45 -5.01 -9.54 -2.53
N LYS A 46 -4.74 -10.52 -3.40
CA LYS A 46 -4.86 -10.36 -4.85
C LYS A 46 -6.31 -10.12 -5.29
N ARG A 47 -7.28 -10.79 -4.66
CA ARG A 47 -8.72 -10.52 -4.89
C ARG A 47 -9.08 -9.08 -4.51
N LEU A 48 -8.55 -8.57 -3.39
CA LEU A 48 -8.72 -7.17 -3.00
C LEU A 48 -8.08 -6.21 -4.01
N ILE A 49 -6.84 -6.49 -4.47
CA ILE A 49 -6.16 -5.69 -5.50
C ILE A 49 -7.00 -5.66 -6.79
N GLU A 50 -7.46 -6.82 -7.25
CA GLU A 50 -8.32 -6.91 -8.43
C GLU A 50 -9.62 -6.11 -8.25
N TYR A 51 -10.27 -6.19 -7.07
CA TYR A 51 -11.46 -5.43 -6.75
C TYR A 51 -11.20 -3.92 -6.84
N ILE A 52 -10.11 -3.42 -6.24
CA ILE A 52 -9.74 -2.00 -6.26
C ILE A 52 -9.51 -1.53 -7.69
N TRP A 53 -8.66 -2.22 -8.45
CA TRP A 53 -8.12 -1.69 -9.70
C TRP A 53 -8.96 -2.01 -10.92
N ARG A 54 -9.69 -3.12 -10.91
CA ARG A 54 -10.53 -3.50 -12.04
C ARG A 54 -11.87 -2.79 -12.05
N HIS A 55 -12.42 -2.50 -10.88
CA HIS A 55 -13.80 -2.03 -10.76
C HIS A 55 -13.95 -0.59 -10.27
N HIS A 56 -12.97 -0.05 -9.55
CA HIS A 56 -13.16 1.18 -8.77
C HIS A 56 -12.06 2.22 -8.92
N SER A 57 -10.97 1.91 -9.59
CA SER A 57 -9.89 2.87 -9.80
C SER A 57 -9.96 3.47 -11.21
N PRO A 58 -9.58 4.73 -11.39
CA PRO A 58 -9.43 5.26 -12.74
C PRO A 58 -8.46 4.35 -13.50
N THR A 59 -8.93 3.81 -14.62
CA THR A 59 -8.11 2.95 -15.47
C THR A 59 -6.90 3.75 -15.91
N PRO A 60 -5.69 3.36 -15.54
CA PRO A 60 -4.51 4.06 -16.03
C PRO A 60 -4.46 3.92 -17.55
N THR A 61 -4.21 5.02 -18.24
CA THR A 61 -4.00 5.02 -19.69
C THR A 61 -2.61 4.48 -20.08
N MET A 62 -1.83 4.05 -19.10
CA MET A 62 -0.46 3.58 -19.23
C MET A 62 -0.36 2.05 -19.22
N VAL A 63 0.76 1.55 -19.70
CA VAL A 63 1.09 0.13 -19.57
C VAL A 63 1.39 -0.17 -18.10
N ILE A 64 0.68 -1.13 -17.53
CA ILE A 64 0.85 -1.59 -16.16
C ILE A 64 1.64 -2.89 -16.16
N SER A 65 2.70 -2.96 -15.36
CA SER A 65 3.50 -4.17 -15.20
C SER A 65 3.03 -5.05 -14.03
N GLY A 66 2.43 -4.45 -12.99
CA GLY A 66 1.93 -5.19 -11.84
C GLY A 66 1.76 -4.34 -10.59
N PHE A 67 1.63 -5.04 -9.48
CA PHE A 67 1.33 -4.48 -8.17
C PHE A 67 2.37 -4.94 -7.15
N GLU A 68 2.95 -3.99 -6.44
CA GLU A 68 3.66 -4.23 -5.20
C GLU A 68 2.70 -3.96 -4.04
N TYR A 69 2.67 -4.85 -3.05
CA TYR A 69 1.75 -4.69 -1.92
C TYR A 69 2.32 -5.26 -0.63
N TRP A 70 1.92 -4.66 0.48
CA TRP A 70 2.31 -5.07 1.84
C TRP A 70 1.25 -4.68 2.85
N THR A 71 1.27 -5.33 4.01
CA THR A 71 0.41 -4.95 5.14
C THR A 71 1.21 -4.15 6.15
N GLY A 72 0.59 -3.13 6.74
CA GLY A 72 1.13 -2.31 7.81
C GLY A 72 0.29 -2.46 9.07
N VAL A 73 0.90 -3.00 10.14
CA VAL A 73 0.29 -3.14 11.46
C VAL A 73 1.10 -2.31 12.44
N TYR A 74 0.47 -1.33 13.06
CA TYR A 74 1.14 -0.37 13.95
C TYR A 74 0.37 -0.24 15.25
N GLY A 75 1.07 -0.10 16.38
CA GLY A 75 0.48 0.15 17.69
C GLY A 75 0.85 -0.85 18.77
N ASP A 76 -0.03 -1.03 19.74
CA ASP A 76 0.23 -1.81 20.94
C ASP A 76 0.57 -3.27 20.65
N GLY A 77 1.69 -3.74 21.19
CA GLY A 77 2.18 -5.11 20.99
C GLY A 77 2.93 -5.36 19.68
N PHE A 78 3.09 -4.34 18.84
CA PHE A 78 3.87 -4.42 17.59
C PHE A 78 5.18 -3.63 17.68
N PRO A 79 6.23 -4.03 16.93
CA PRO A 79 7.54 -3.38 17.02
C PRO A 79 7.53 -1.93 16.49
N ASN A 80 6.59 -1.61 15.63
CA ASN A 80 6.47 -0.28 15.02
C ASN A 80 5.17 0.39 15.45
N THR A 81 5.26 1.66 15.83
CA THR A 81 4.11 2.51 16.16
C THR A 81 3.85 3.59 15.12
N ASP A 82 4.77 3.80 14.21
CA ASP A 82 4.70 4.82 13.16
C ASP A 82 5.48 4.40 11.90
N LEU A 83 5.43 5.25 10.88
CA LEU A 83 6.28 5.19 9.69
C LEU A 83 6.71 6.61 9.32
N GLY A 84 8.01 6.85 9.28
CA GLY A 84 8.58 8.17 9.00
C GLY A 84 8.29 8.69 7.59
N TRP A 85 8.62 9.97 7.34
CA TRP A 85 8.47 10.61 6.04
C TRP A 85 9.31 9.92 4.95
N HIS A 86 8.67 9.48 3.89
CA HIS A 86 9.30 8.81 2.75
C HIS A 86 8.54 9.07 1.45
N PHE A 87 9.13 8.64 0.34
CA PHE A 87 8.51 8.43 -0.96
C PHE A 87 8.61 6.95 -1.30
N ASP A 88 7.61 6.41 -1.96
CA ASP A 88 7.70 5.05 -2.48
C ASP A 88 8.55 5.04 -3.74
N LYS A 89 9.52 4.14 -3.79
CA LYS A 89 10.42 3.94 -4.91
C LYS A 89 11.03 2.55 -4.88
N ASP A 90 11.61 2.12 -5.98
CA ASP A 90 12.47 0.95 -6.03
C ASP A 90 13.76 1.23 -5.23
N GLU A 91 13.73 0.92 -3.94
CA GLU A 91 14.83 1.16 -3.00
C GLU A 91 16.11 0.44 -3.39
N GLU A 92 15.98 -0.76 -3.94
CA GLU A 92 17.16 -1.55 -4.33
C GLU A 92 17.80 -1.00 -5.59
N TRP A 93 17.02 -0.63 -6.60
CA TRP A 93 17.52 0.05 -7.80
C TRP A 93 18.20 1.37 -7.45
N TRP A 94 17.54 2.19 -6.63
CA TRP A 94 18.10 3.46 -6.16
C TRP A 94 19.45 3.29 -5.46
N LYS A 95 19.61 2.29 -4.58
CA LYS A 95 20.88 1.98 -3.91
C LYS A 95 21.95 1.55 -4.90
N ARG A 96 21.64 0.64 -5.82
CA ARG A 96 22.57 0.11 -6.84
C ARG A 96 23.05 1.17 -7.80
N THR A 97 22.25 2.18 -8.09
CA THR A 97 22.57 3.26 -9.03
C THR A 97 23.24 4.47 -8.38
N GLY A 98 23.46 4.46 -7.06
CA GLY A 98 24.24 5.48 -6.36
C GLY A 98 23.57 6.03 -5.09
N GLY A 99 22.32 5.72 -4.80
CA GLY A 99 21.64 6.16 -3.60
C GLY A 99 21.63 7.68 -3.45
N ASN A 100 21.99 8.17 -2.26
CA ASN A 100 22.07 9.61 -1.98
C ASN A 100 23.13 10.39 -2.82
N LYS A 101 23.97 9.69 -3.58
CA LYS A 101 24.99 10.29 -4.46
C LYS A 101 24.52 10.43 -5.90
N GLY A 102 23.19 10.45 -6.14
CA GLY A 102 22.59 10.60 -7.47
C GLY A 102 22.02 9.29 -8.02
N GLY A 103 21.53 8.42 -7.14
CA GLY A 103 20.83 7.20 -7.54
C GLY A 103 19.61 7.50 -8.41
N GLU A 104 19.40 6.66 -9.42
CA GLU A 104 18.24 6.74 -10.29
C GLU A 104 16.97 6.33 -9.55
N VAL A 105 15.91 7.13 -9.69
CA VAL A 105 14.64 6.89 -9.01
C VAL A 105 13.65 6.27 -9.99
N ILE A 106 13.16 5.08 -9.66
CA ILE A 106 11.99 4.45 -10.29
C ILE A 106 10.90 4.41 -9.24
N GLN A 107 9.71 4.90 -9.57
CA GLN A 107 8.60 5.11 -8.65
C GLN A 107 7.36 4.38 -9.12
N PRO A 108 6.42 4.02 -8.20
CA PRO A 108 5.09 3.61 -8.58
C PRO A 108 4.33 4.79 -9.21
N GLU A 109 3.41 4.47 -10.11
CA GLU A 109 2.55 5.47 -10.76
C GLU A 109 1.44 5.96 -9.83
N ILE A 110 0.90 5.06 -9.05
CA ILE A 110 -0.18 5.34 -8.10
C ILE A 110 -0.01 4.43 -6.88
N GLY A 111 -0.19 4.99 -5.69
CA GLY A 111 -0.30 4.26 -4.44
C GLY A 111 -1.70 4.27 -3.88
N THR A 112 -2.06 3.20 -3.18
CA THR A 112 -3.31 3.11 -2.42
C THR A 112 -3.05 2.60 -1.01
N VAL A 113 -3.87 3.08 -0.07
CA VAL A 113 -3.93 2.54 1.29
C VAL A 113 -5.37 2.21 1.62
N PHE A 114 -5.64 0.98 2.00
CA PHE A 114 -6.96 0.51 2.40
C PHE A 114 -6.97 0.07 3.86
N TYR A 115 -8.05 0.39 4.58
CA TYR A 115 -8.23 0.11 6.01
C TYR A 115 -9.37 -0.90 6.21
N PRO A 116 -9.08 -2.21 6.23
CA PRO A 116 -10.12 -3.25 6.27
C PRO A 116 -10.66 -3.56 7.67
N MET A 117 -10.00 -3.10 8.74
CA MET A 117 -10.33 -3.48 10.11
C MET A 117 -11.03 -2.36 10.86
N SER A 118 -12.06 -2.73 11.63
CA SER A 118 -12.71 -1.84 12.58
C SER A 118 -12.09 -2.04 13.95
N THR A 119 -11.06 -1.25 14.27
CA THR A 119 -10.35 -1.29 15.56
C THR A 119 -10.29 0.10 16.16
N GLU A 120 -10.28 0.18 17.51
CA GLU A 120 -10.09 1.42 18.23
C GLU A 120 -8.60 1.67 18.47
N PHE A 121 -8.14 2.88 18.23
CA PHE A 121 -6.78 3.35 18.48
C PHE A 121 -6.73 4.88 18.38
N GLU A 122 -5.63 5.48 18.81
CA GLU A 122 -5.38 6.90 18.67
C GLU A 122 -4.23 7.16 17.69
N GLY A 123 -4.28 8.28 16.95
CA GLY A 123 -3.27 8.63 15.96
C GLY A 123 -3.37 7.84 14.66
N GLY A 124 -2.23 7.37 14.14
CA GLY A 124 -2.17 6.52 12.94
C GLY A 124 -2.61 7.20 11.65
N TYR A 125 -2.65 8.53 11.62
CA TYR A 125 -3.03 9.29 10.42
C TYR A 125 -2.04 9.03 9.27
N LEU A 126 -2.56 8.88 8.06
CA LEU A 126 -1.76 9.04 6.86
C LEU A 126 -1.60 10.54 6.60
N GLU A 127 -0.38 11.04 6.67
CA GLU A 127 -0.06 12.42 6.34
C GLU A 127 0.66 12.47 4.98
N ILE A 128 0.19 13.35 4.09
CA ILE A 128 0.73 13.53 2.74
C ILE A 128 1.12 14.99 2.57
N GLN A 129 2.39 15.24 2.22
CA GLN A 129 2.89 16.58 1.94
C GLN A 129 2.50 16.99 0.51
N ARG A 130 1.86 18.14 0.39
CA ARG A 130 1.50 18.75 -0.88
C ARG A 130 2.67 19.55 -1.45
N ALA A 131 2.57 19.91 -2.74
CA ALA A 131 3.60 20.69 -3.42
C ALA A 131 3.89 22.07 -2.81
N ASN A 132 2.95 22.62 -2.06
CA ASN A 132 3.08 23.88 -1.30
C ASN A 132 3.52 23.68 0.15
N ASP A 133 4.07 22.53 0.48
CA ASP A 133 4.48 22.12 1.84
C ASP A 133 3.33 21.97 2.87
N GLU A 134 2.09 22.17 2.46
CA GLU A 134 0.94 21.84 3.31
C GLU A 134 0.85 20.33 3.53
N VAL A 135 0.52 19.95 4.76
CA VAL A 135 0.31 18.54 5.12
C VAL A 135 -1.17 18.25 5.20
N GLU A 136 -1.62 17.37 4.33
CA GLU A 136 -2.95 16.81 4.41
C GLU A 136 -2.95 15.59 5.31
N ARG A 137 -3.83 15.62 6.32
CA ARG A 137 -3.97 14.56 7.32
C ARG A 137 -5.24 13.76 7.06
N ILE A 138 -5.08 12.45 6.86
CA ILE A 138 -6.16 11.54 6.53
C ILE A 138 -6.34 10.56 7.69
N GLU A 139 -7.52 10.57 8.27
CA GLU A 139 -7.89 9.65 9.34
C GLU A 139 -8.07 8.23 8.78
N PRO A 140 -7.44 7.21 9.40
CA PRO A 140 -7.69 5.81 9.06
C PRO A 140 -9.10 5.42 9.56
N LYS A 141 -9.99 5.14 8.62
CA LYS A 141 -11.36 4.70 8.89
C LYS A 141 -11.61 3.33 8.30
N PHE A 142 -12.36 2.52 9.01
CA PHE A 142 -12.83 1.24 8.49
C PHE A 142 -13.46 1.38 7.10
N ASN A 143 -13.09 0.49 6.20
CA ASN A 143 -13.55 0.44 4.82
C ASN A 143 -13.31 1.75 4.03
N ARG A 144 -12.19 2.44 4.32
CA ARG A 144 -11.72 3.60 3.58
C ARG A 144 -10.59 3.22 2.65
N LEU A 145 -10.68 3.63 1.38
CA LEU A 145 -9.58 3.60 0.42
C LEU A 145 -9.04 5.02 0.22
N VAL A 146 -7.73 5.18 0.29
CA VAL A 146 -7.01 6.40 -0.10
C VAL A 146 -6.20 6.09 -1.34
N VAL A 147 -6.31 6.94 -2.38
CA VAL A 147 -5.56 6.83 -3.65
C VAL A 147 -4.75 8.10 -3.83
N PHE A 148 -3.44 8.00 -4.01
CA PHE A 148 -2.54 9.14 -4.12
C PHE A 148 -1.28 8.82 -4.93
N ASP A 149 -0.49 9.85 -5.24
CA ASP A 149 0.82 9.73 -5.88
C ASP A 149 1.87 9.37 -4.82
N ALA A 150 2.05 8.08 -4.54
CA ALA A 150 2.97 7.62 -3.50
C ALA A 150 4.45 7.80 -3.87
N GLY A 151 4.76 7.80 -5.16
CA GLY A 151 6.10 8.08 -5.68
C GLY A 151 6.47 9.56 -5.64
N GLY A 152 5.52 10.44 -6.01
CA GLY A 152 5.75 11.88 -6.10
C GLY A 152 5.42 12.67 -4.83
N ALA A 153 4.56 12.14 -3.94
CA ALA A 153 4.15 12.81 -2.72
C ALA A 153 4.81 12.18 -1.48
N LYS A 154 5.57 13.00 -0.74
CA LYS A 154 6.15 12.58 0.53
C LYS A 154 5.05 12.30 1.54
N HIS A 155 5.12 11.16 2.20
CA HIS A 155 4.07 10.73 3.12
C HIS A 155 4.60 9.97 4.33
N ARG A 156 3.76 9.84 5.37
CA ARG A 156 4.08 9.11 6.58
C ARG A 156 2.84 8.57 7.28
N VAL A 157 3.04 7.68 8.24
CA VAL A 157 2.04 7.29 9.24
C VAL A 157 2.42 7.90 10.58
N THR A 158 1.53 8.67 11.21
CA THR A 158 1.78 9.22 12.55
C THR A 158 1.71 8.12 13.60
N GLN A 159 2.28 8.40 14.78
CA GLN A 159 2.28 7.44 15.89
C GLN A 159 0.88 6.92 16.20
N VAL A 160 0.79 5.61 16.44
CA VAL A 160 -0.39 4.87 16.90
C VAL A 160 -0.22 4.54 18.37
N SER A 161 -1.25 4.76 19.17
CA SER A 161 -1.32 4.43 20.60
C SER A 161 -2.74 3.96 20.96
N ASN A 162 -2.87 3.37 22.14
CA ASN A 162 -4.15 2.93 22.68
C ASN A 162 -4.93 1.98 21.73
N GLY A 163 -4.20 1.05 21.09
CA GLY A 163 -4.75 0.07 20.19
C GLY A 163 -3.89 -0.22 18.97
N VAL A 164 -4.48 -0.80 17.93
CA VAL A 164 -3.76 -1.29 16.75
C VAL A 164 -4.44 -0.82 15.46
N ARG A 165 -3.63 -0.22 14.58
CA ARG A 165 -4.02 0.19 13.23
C ARG A 165 -3.59 -0.86 12.21
N TYR A 166 -4.53 -1.28 11.37
CA TYR A 166 -4.31 -2.22 10.28
C TYR A 166 -4.54 -1.54 8.94
N ALA A 167 -3.62 -1.72 8.00
CA ALA A 167 -3.77 -1.26 6.64
C ALA A 167 -3.09 -2.21 5.65
N ILE A 168 -3.52 -2.17 4.40
CA ILE A 168 -2.78 -2.72 3.27
C ILE A 168 -2.45 -1.57 2.32
N ALA A 169 -1.18 -1.48 1.94
CA ALA A 169 -0.71 -0.57 0.91
C ALA A 169 -0.51 -1.35 -0.40
N ILE A 170 -0.87 -0.72 -1.52
CA ILE A 170 -0.79 -1.31 -2.85
C ILE A 170 -0.30 -0.25 -3.81
N ASN A 171 0.83 -0.50 -4.43
CA ASN A 171 1.44 0.35 -5.44
C ASN A 171 1.27 -0.25 -6.83
N LEU A 172 0.81 0.57 -7.76
CA LEU A 172 0.72 0.25 -9.18
C LEU A 172 2.02 0.67 -9.87
N TRP A 173 2.65 -0.25 -10.60
CA TRP A 173 3.91 -0.01 -11.29
C TRP A 173 3.80 -0.15 -12.80
N ALA A 174 4.37 0.83 -13.54
CA ALA A 174 4.59 0.72 -14.98
C ALA A 174 5.90 -0.04 -15.31
N LYS A 175 6.89 0.02 -14.43
CA LYS A 175 8.13 -0.75 -14.52
C LYS A 175 8.20 -1.74 -13.37
N VAL A 176 8.56 -2.99 -13.65
CA VAL A 176 8.76 -4.00 -12.61
C VAL A 176 9.93 -3.61 -11.71
N PRO A 177 9.77 -3.54 -10.38
CA PRO A 177 10.87 -3.30 -9.45
C PRO A 177 11.97 -4.36 -9.57
N ILE A 178 13.23 -3.99 -9.32
CA ILE A 178 14.39 -4.87 -9.58
C ILE A 178 14.31 -6.18 -8.81
N LEU A 179 13.88 -6.17 -7.56
CA LEU A 179 13.75 -7.40 -6.76
C LEU A 179 12.66 -8.33 -7.31
N ALA A 180 11.59 -7.78 -7.91
CA ALA A 180 10.57 -8.58 -8.58
C ALA A 180 11.09 -9.17 -9.90
N GLN A 181 11.89 -8.41 -10.67
CA GLN A 181 12.57 -8.91 -11.87
C GLN A 181 13.52 -10.07 -11.56
N GLU A 182 14.25 -9.99 -10.45
CA GLU A 182 15.18 -11.03 -9.99
C GLU A 182 14.50 -12.23 -9.32
N GLY A 183 13.18 -12.18 -9.12
CA GLY A 183 12.42 -13.22 -8.43
C GLY A 183 12.76 -13.35 -6.95
N THR A 184 13.33 -12.30 -6.34
CA THR A 184 13.70 -12.26 -4.91
C THR A 184 12.64 -11.61 -4.04
N MET A 185 11.68 -10.90 -4.64
CA MET A 185 10.51 -10.40 -3.94
C MET A 185 9.59 -11.57 -3.54
N LYS A 186 9.02 -11.51 -2.37
CA LYS A 186 8.13 -12.57 -1.90
C LYS A 186 6.92 -12.72 -2.82
N ILE A 187 6.58 -13.97 -3.13
CA ILE A 187 5.36 -14.34 -3.85
C ILE A 187 4.42 -14.98 -2.83
N GLU A 188 3.23 -14.46 -2.72
CA GLU A 188 2.18 -15.07 -1.90
C GLU A 188 1.79 -16.42 -2.51
N LYS A 189 1.93 -17.49 -1.70
CA LYS A 189 1.63 -18.87 -2.11
C LYS A 189 0.15 -19.20 -1.98
#